data_d1628c41e1a3e0654fc256ab5cbe8e78
#
_entry.id   d1628c41e1a3e0654fc256ab5cbe8e78
#
_cell.length_a   1.000
_cell.length_b   1.000
_cell.length_c   1.000
_cell.angle_alpha   90.00
_cell.angle_beta   90.00
_cell.angle_gamma   90.00
#
_symmetry.space_group_name_H-M   'P 1'
#
loop_
_entity.id
_entity.type
_entity.pdbx_description
1 polymer ?
#
loop_
_entity_poly.entity_id
_entity_poly.type
_entity_poly.pdbx_seq_one_letter_code
_entity_poly.pdbx_strand_id
1 'polypeptide(L)'
;MTHPDDKPAPGIYVLAAHPDMRHSRVNRALLAAAQQAQAGSQARIVVNDLYASYPDYYIDVATEQARLSAAQLIVLLHPIHWYSMPPLQKLWLDEVLSFGWAYGPGGSSLGHALAGKDLWLVASTGGAEETYHPQGYNRYFFDAFLPPYEQTAALCGMRFLPPLLLHGAHSQTPDEIAAHAEIFRDRLLSYPQWSELEELDACPQCTVPADERPRQGA
;
A
#
# COMPACT_ATOMS: atom_id res chain seq x y z
N MET A 1 27.41 10.69 -23.81
CA MET A 1 26.78 9.37 -24.02
C MET A 1 26.48 8.83 -22.63
N THR A 2 25.27 9.03 -22.13
CA THR A 2 24.79 8.44 -20.88
C THR A 2 24.50 6.97 -21.12
N HIS A 3 25.11 6.11 -20.30
CA HIS A 3 24.88 4.67 -20.33
C HIS A 3 23.39 4.39 -20.07
N PRO A 4 22.74 3.38 -20.71
CA PRO A 4 21.32 3.04 -20.47
C PRO A 4 21.04 2.64 -19.01
N ASP A 5 22.08 2.36 -18.20
CA ASP A 5 22.00 1.99 -16.77
C ASP A 5 21.99 3.19 -15.80
N ASP A 6 21.99 4.42 -16.32
CA ASP A 6 22.11 5.64 -15.47
C ASP A 6 20.73 6.25 -15.10
N LYS A 7 19.65 5.44 -15.15
CA LYS A 7 18.38 5.90 -14.60
C LYS A 7 18.47 5.87 -13.06
N PRO A 8 18.13 6.98 -12.39
CA PRO A 8 18.09 6.98 -10.94
C PRO A 8 17.14 5.87 -10.46
N ALA A 9 17.52 5.19 -9.38
CA ALA A 9 16.67 4.17 -8.77
C ALA A 9 15.26 4.73 -8.51
N PRO A 10 14.21 3.94 -8.78
CA PRO A 10 12.83 4.40 -8.62
C PRO A 10 12.55 4.79 -7.17
N GLY A 11 11.89 5.92 -6.98
CA GLY A 11 11.49 6.38 -5.65
C GLY A 11 10.44 5.45 -5.03
N ILE A 12 10.54 5.22 -3.73
CA ILE A 12 9.56 4.45 -2.95
C ILE A 12 9.03 5.34 -1.83
N TYR A 13 7.71 5.43 -1.71
CA TYR A 13 7.06 6.10 -0.59
C TYR A 13 6.29 5.10 0.28
N VAL A 14 6.72 4.94 1.52
CA VAL A 14 6.08 4.07 2.52
C VAL A 14 5.25 4.94 3.45
N LEU A 15 3.93 4.84 3.37
CA LEU A 15 2.97 5.48 4.24
C LEU A 15 2.53 4.49 5.31
N ALA A 16 3.10 4.61 6.51
CA ALA A 16 2.72 3.77 7.65
C ALA A 16 1.63 4.44 8.48
N ALA A 17 0.55 3.72 8.76
CA ALA A 17 -0.58 4.24 9.51
C ALA A 17 -1.06 3.26 10.59
N HIS A 18 -0.72 3.53 11.83
CA HIS A 18 -1.21 2.79 12.99
C HIS A 18 -1.57 3.75 14.12
N PRO A 19 -2.83 3.74 14.64
CA PRO A 19 -3.26 4.68 15.69
C PRO A 19 -2.42 4.61 16.97
N ASP A 20 -1.86 3.46 17.26
CA ASP A 20 -0.98 3.23 18.40
C ASP A 20 0.25 2.41 17.99
N MET A 21 1.13 3.02 17.21
CA MET A 21 2.33 2.36 16.67
C MET A 21 3.22 1.77 17.78
N ARG A 22 3.29 2.42 18.95
CA ARG A 22 4.16 1.99 20.05
C ARG A 22 3.78 0.62 20.61
N HIS A 23 2.50 0.29 20.63
CA HIS A 23 1.99 -1.00 21.12
C HIS A 23 1.76 -2.02 20.00
N SER A 24 1.91 -1.63 18.73
CA SER A 24 1.83 -2.57 17.63
C SER A 24 3.10 -3.41 17.55
N ARG A 25 2.94 -4.73 17.58
CA ARG A 25 4.08 -5.67 17.41
C ARG A 25 4.49 -5.74 15.94
N VAL A 26 3.53 -6.01 15.06
CA VAL A 26 3.76 -6.24 13.64
C VAL A 26 4.08 -4.94 12.92
N ASN A 27 3.19 -3.93 12.97
CA ASN A 27 3.39 -2.71 12.18
C ASN A 27 4.63 -1.92 12.64
N ARG A 28 5.00 -2.00 13.93
CA ARG A 28 6.25 -1.42 14.42
C ARG A 28 7.48 -2.12 13.83
N ALA A 29 7.46 -3.45 13.71
CA ALA A 29 8.55 -4.20 13.11
C ALA A 29 8.68 -3.88 11.60
N LEU A 30 7.56 -3.82 10.89
CA LEU A 30 7.53 -3.44 9.48
C LEU A 30 8.00 -1.99 9.27
N LEU A 31 7.56 -1.04 10.11
CA LEU A 31 8.03 0.34 10.05
C LEU A 31 9.55 0.42 10.26
N ALA A 32 10.08 -0.31 11.25
CA ALA A 32 11.52 -0.37 11.51
C ALA A 32 12.29 -0.98 10.32
N ALA A 33 11.75 -2.02 9.68
CA ALA A 33 12.33 -2.63 8.48
C ALA A 33 12.38 -1.65 7.30
N ALA A 34 11.32 -0.85 7.08
CA ALA A 34 11.29 0.20 6.07
C ALA A 34 12.35 1.30 6.36
N GLN A 35 12.49 1.71 7.62
CA GLN A 35 13.49 2.70 8.04
C GLN A 35 14.92 2.17 7.87
N GLN A 36 15.16 0.88 8.13
CA GLN A 36 16.44 0.24 7.85
C GLN A 36 16.74 0.20 6.35
N ALA A 37 15.74 -0.15 5.52
CA ALA A 37 15.88 -0.11 4.07
C ALA A 37 16.21 1.31 3.58
N GLN A 38 15.56 2.33 4.12
CA GLN A 38 15.86 3.74 3.83
C GLN A 38 17.31 4.12 4.17
N ALA A 39 17.82 3.69 5.32
CA ALA A 39 19.18 4.02 5.78
C ALA A 39 20.28 3.29 5.01
N GLY A 40 19.99 2.06 4.53
CA GLY A 40 20.97 1.16 3.90
C GLY A 40 21.00 1.18 2.37
N SER A 41 20.08 1.91 1.72
CA SER A 41 19.82 1.81 0.29
C SER A 41 20.31 3.04 -0.50
N GLN A 42 20.84 2.80 -1.70
CA GLN A 42 20.94 3.83 -2.74
C GLN A 42 19.57 4.17 -3.35
N ALA A 43 18.55 3.34 -3.15
CA ALA A 43 17.19 3.62 -3.55
C ALA A 43 16.61 4.79 -2.73
N ARG A 44 15.88 5.67 -3.39
CA ARG A 44 15.23 6.80 -2.72
C ARG A 44 13.96 6.32 -2.01
N ILE A 45 14.10 5.79 -0.80
CA ILE A 45 12.97 5.37 0.04
C ILE A 45 12.63 6.52 1.00
N VAL A 46 11.38 6.92 1.05
CA VAL A 46 10.84 7.88 2.01
C VAL A 46 9.81 7.16 2.87
N VAL A 47 10.03 7.14 4.18
CA VAL A 47 9.14 6.51 5.15
C VAL A 47 8.43 7.58 5.96
N ASN A 48 7.11 7.53 6.02
CA ASN A 48 6.28 8.45 6.78
C ASN A 48 5.37 7.67 7.75
N ASP A 49 5.54 7.90 9.04
CA ASP A 49 4.56 7.51 10.06
C ASP A 49 3.47 8.58 10.11
N LEU A 50 2.31 8.25 9.55
CA LEU A 50 1.22 9.20 9.35
C LEU A 50 0.69 9.79 10.66
N TYR A 51 0.54 8.96 11.70
CA TYR A 51 0.04 9.41 13.01
C TYR A 51 1.08 10.23 13.79
N ALA A 52 2.37 10.01 13.53
CA ALA A 52 3.42 10.85 14.09
C ALA A 52 3.54 12.19 13.36
N SER A 53 3.33 12.20 12.04
CA SER A 53 3.41 13.41 11.21
C SER A 53 2.19 14.32 11.35
N TYR A 54 1.01 13.75 11.56
CA TYR A 54 -0.27 14.47 11.61
C TYR A 54 -1.08 14.09 12.87
N PRO A 55 -0.56 14.37 14.08
CA PRO A 55 -1.22 13.99 15.33
C PRO A 55 -2.53 14.74 15.58
N ASP A 56 -2.72 15.87 14.91
CA ASP A 56 -3.93 16.71 14.94
C ASP A 56 -4.88 16.45 13.75
N TYR A 57 -4.53 15.46 12.91
CA TYR A 57 -5.29 15.12 11.70
C TYR A 57 -5.30 16.20 10.61
N TYR A 58 -4.47 17.23 10.73
CA TYR A 58 -4.33 18.27 9.70
C TYR A 58 -3.23 17.87 8.71
N ILE A 59 -3.63 17.36 7.54
CA ILE A 59 -2.72 16.80 6.54
C ILE A 59 -2.18 17.91 5.63
N ASP A 60 -0.86 18.00 5.49
CA ASP A 60 -0.22 18.85 4.48
C ASP A 60 -0.31 18.19 3.11
N VAL A 61 -1.40 18.46 2.41
CA VAL A 61 -1.71 17.88 1.09
C VAL A 61 -0.60 18.14 0.08
N ALA A 62 -0.02 19.35 0.07
CA ALA A 62 1.01 19.70 -0.90
C ALA A 62 2.29 18.88 -0.69
N THR A 63 2.71 18.70 0.57
CA THR A 63 3.85 17.85 0.92
C THR A 63 3.60 16.40 0.55
N GLU A 64 2.40 15.86 0.83
CA GLU A 64 2.05 14.48 0.51
C GLU A 64 1.99 14.24 -1.00
N GLN A 65 1.40 15.15 -1.75
CA GLN A 65 1.37 15.09 -3.22
C GLN A 65 2.76 15.16 -3.84
N ALA A 66 3.67 15.97 -3.27
CA ALA A 66 5.07 16.02 -3.72
C ALA A 66 5.81 14.69 -3.48
N ARG A 67 5.58 14.03 -2.32
CA ARG A 67 6.13 12.70 -2.02
C ARG A 67 5.62 11.64 -2.99
N LEU A 68 4.31 11.62 -3.22
CA LEU A 68 3.67 10.71 -4.17
C LEU A 68 4.18 10.93 -5.61
N SER A 69 4.32 12.18 -6.02
CA SER A 69 4.84 12.51 -7.37
C SER A 69 6.24 11.99 -7.58
N ALA A 70 7.10 12.03 -6.55
CA ALA A 70 8.48 11.57 -6.60
C ALA A 70 8.63 10.04 -6.51
N ALA A 71 7.60 9.32 -6.06
CA ALA A 71 7.63 7.87 -5.91
C ALA A 71 7.17 7.15 -7.19
N GLN A 72 7.75 5.98 -7.44
CA GLN A 72 7.25 5.01 -8.42
C GLN A 72 6.44 3.91 -7.73
N LEU A 73 6.85 3.51 -6.51
CA LEU A 73 6.11 2.59 -5.66
C LEU A 73 5.53 3.35 -4.47
N ILE A 74 4.24 3.20 -4.25
CA ILE A 74 3.51 3.71 -3.09
C ILE A 74 3.10 2.52 -2.24
N VAL A 75 3.54 2.51 -0.98
CA VAL A 75 3.25 1.42 -0.03
C VAL A 75 2.28 1.94 1.02
N LEU A 76 1.13 1.30 1.14
CA LEU A 76 0.20 1.50 2.24
C LEU A 76 0.47 0.43 3.31
N LEU A 77 1.10 0.84 4.42
CA LEU A 77 1.46 -0.04 5.52
C LEU A 77 0.55 0.21 6.72
N HIS A 78 -0.35 -0.73 7.03
CA HIS A 78 -1.30 -0.54 8.13
C HIS A 78 -1.95 -1.86 8.61
N PRO A 79 -2.54 -1.89 9.82
CA PRO A 79 -3.42 -2.98 10.21
C PRO A 79 -4.78 -2.84 9.53
N ILE A 80 -5.43 -3.96 9.28
CA ILE A 80 -6.85 -3.96 8.91
C ILE A 80 -7.67 -3.77 10.19
N HIS A 81 -8.29 -2.62 10.31
CA HIS A 81 -9.21 -2.27 11.38
C HIS A 81 -10.64 -2.20 10.83
N TRP A 82 -11.54 -2.97 11.42
CA TRP A 82 -12.94 -3.04 10.96
C TRP A 82 -13.04 -3.27 9.44
N TYR A 83 -12.23 -4.24 8.96
CA TYR A 83 -12.19 -4.69 7.57
C TYR A 83 -11.69 -3.63 6.57
N SER A 84 -11.05 -2.56 7.04
CA SER A 84 -10.55 -1.46 6.22
C SER A 84 -9.28 -0.84 6.84
N MET A 85 -8.88 0.30 6.31
CA MET A 85 -7.73 1.07 6.78
C MET A 85 -8.05 1.90 8.04
N PRO A 86 -7.02 2.31 8.81
CA PRO A 86 -7.19 3.24 9.92
C PRO A 86 -7.77 4.60 9.50
N PRO A 87 -8.50 5.31 10.39
CA PRO A 87 -9.24 6.52 10.02
C PRO A 87 -8.37 7.65 9.46
N LEU A 88 -7.18 7.89 10.01
CA LEU A 88 -6.31 8.94 9.49
C LEU A 88 -5.79 8.61 8.08
N GLN A 89 -5.58 7.33 7.76
CA GLN A 89 -5.20 6.94 6.39
C GLN A 89 -6.37 7.11 5.40
N LYS A 90 -7.61 6.86 5.86
CA LYS A 90 -8.78 7.14 5.02
C LYS A 90 -8.92 8.63 4.75
N LEU A 91 -8.77 9.46 5.79
CA LEU A 91 -8.75 10.92 5.63
C LEU A 91 -7.63 11.36 4.68
N TRP A 92 -6.43 10.77 4.80
CA TRP A 92 -5.32 11.05 3.91
C TRP A 92 -5.66 10.73 2.45
N LEU A 93 -6.31 9.58 2.16
CA LEU A 93 -6.76 9.26 0.82
C LEU A 93 -7.76 10.30 0.29
N ASP A 94 -8.72 10.70 1.12
CA ASP A 94 -9.78 11.62 0.73
C ASP A 94 -9.26 13.05 0.42
N GLU A 95 -8.25 13.51 1.15
CA GLU A 95 -7.72 14.86 0.98
C GLU A 95 -6.60 14.91 -0.08
N VAL A 96 -5.68 13.93 -0.06
CA VAL A 96 -4.49 13.94 -0.91
C VAL A 96 -4.80 13.52 -2.34
N LEU A 97 -5.65 12.49 -2.52
CA LEU A 97 -6.03 12.00 -3.85
C LEU A 97 -7.18 12.85 -4.43
N SER A 98 -6.91 14.13 -4.64
CA SER A 98 -7.91 15.11 -5.07
C SER A 98 -8.25 14.99 -6.57
N PHE A 99 -9.50 15.34 -6.89
CA PHE A 99 -9.95 15.49 -8.28
C PHE A 99 -9.10 16.53 -9.03
N GLY A 100 -8.75 16.21 -10.27
CA GLY A 100 -7.90 17.07 -11.10
C GLY A 100 -6.40 16.87 -10.88
N TRP A 101 -5.98 16.18 -9.80
CA TRP A 101 -4.59 15.82 -9.56
C TRP A 101 -4.36 14.30 -9.63
N ALA A 102 -5.05 13.51 -8.80
CA ALA A 102 -4.90 12.05 -8.79
C ALA A 102 -5.76 11.37 -9.86
N TYR A 103 -6.95 11.90 -10.12
CA TYR A 103 -7.92 11.34 -11.06
C TYR A 103 -8.76 12.45 -11.69
N GLY A 104 -9.48 12.14 -12.77
CA GLY A 104 -10.39 13.09 -13.45
C GLY A 104 -10.37 12.92 -14.97
N PRO A 105 -11.13 13.74 -15.73
CA PRO A 105 -11.12 13.70 -17.18
C PRO A 105 -9.74 14.12 -17.68
N GLY A 106 -8.98 13.13 -18.14
CA GLY A 106 -7.60 13.30 -18.54
C GLY A 106 -7.41 13.65 -20.00
N GLY A 107 -6.32 14.24 -20.30
CA GLY A 107 -5.79 14.59 -21.63
C GLY A 107 -4.65 15.57 -21.57
N SER A 108 -4.39 16.15 -20.47
CA SER A 108 -3.26 17.03 -20.22
C SER A 108 -2.86 16.91 -18.76
N SER A 109 -1.67 17.29 -18.42
CA SER A 109 -0.95 17.28 -17.14
C SER A 109 -1.72 17.44 -15.81
N LEU A 110 -3.05 17.47 -15.82
CA LEU A 110 -3.91 17.58 -14.65
C LEU A 110 -4.77 16.30 -14.54
N GLY A 111 -4.65 15.59 -13.43
CA GLY A 111 -5.51 14.44 -13.13
C GLY A 111 -4.90 13.06 -13.36
N HIS A 112 -3.59 12.95 -13.59
CA HIS A 112 -2.89 11.67 -13.76
C HIS A 112 -1.50 11.66 -13.12
N ALA A 113 -1.34 12.37 -12.02
CA ALA A 113 -0.05 12.46 -11.33
C ALA A 113 0.45 11.08 -10.82
N LEU A 114 -0.46 10.12 -10.66
CA LEU A 114 -0.19 8.78 -10.18
C LEU A 114 -0.20 7.71 -11.29
N ALA A 115 -0.56 8.09 -12.52
CA ALA A 115 -0.64 7.14 -13.62
C ALA A 115 0.71 6.43 -13.88
N GLY A 116 0.65 5.11 -14.06
CA GLY A 116 1.81 4.27 -14.31
C GLY A 116 2.69 3.99 -13.10
N LYS A 117 2.26 4.38 -11.89
CA LYS A 117 2.91 4.02 -10.62
C LYS A 117 2.35 2.71 -10.08
N ASP A 118 3.03 2.15 -9.09
CA ASP A 118 2.61 0.94 -8.39
C ASP A 118 2.06 1.28 -7.01
N LEU A 119 0.94 0.64 -6.64
CA LEU A 119 0.36 0.69 -5.30
C LEU A 119 0.48 -0.69 -4.65
N TRP A 120 1.12 -0.75 -3.49
CA TRP A 120 1.33 -1.98 -2.74
C TRP A 120 0.73 -1.90 -1.35
N LEU A 121 -0.19 -2.82 -1.04
CA LEU A 121 -0.74 -2.98 0.31
C LEU A 121 0.13 -3.93 1.12
N VAL A 122 0.61 -3.46 2.27
CA VAL A 122 1.31 -4.24 3.28
C VAL A 122 0.48 -4.17 4.56
N ALA A 123 -0.19 -5.26 4.91
CA ALA A 123 -1.16 -5.19 5.99
C ALA A 123 -1.06 -6.35 6.98
N SER A 124 -1.50 -6.07 8.21
CA SER A 124 -1.68 -7.08 9.24
C SER A 124 -3.15 -7.21 9.64
N THR A 125 -3.58 -8.42 10.03
CA THR A 125 -4.92 -8.65 10.57
C THR A 125 -4.86 -9.22 11.98
N GLY A 126 -5.85 -8.90 12.81
CA GLY A 126 -6.01 -9.53 14.12
C GLY A 126 -6.48 -10.98 14.02
N GLY A 127 -7.36 -11.28 13.06
CA GLY A 127 -7.85 -12.64 12.79
C GLY A 127 -6.80 -13.49 12.07
N ALA A 128 -6.76 -14.77 12.38
CA ALA A 128 -5.94 -15.75 11.67
C ALA A 128 -6.50 -16.00 10.27
N GLU A 129 -5.68 -16.49 9.35
CA GLU A 129 -6.02 -16.66 7.92
C GLU A 129 -7.26 -17.53 7.73
N GLU A 130 -7.34 -18.64 8.47
CA GLU A 130 -8.47 -19.58 8.42
C GLU A 130 -9.81 -18.97 8.86
N THR A 131 -9.80 -17.81 9.50
CA THR A 131 -11.05 -17.09 9.85
C THR A 131 -11.66 -16.35 8.68
N TYR A 132 -10.87 -16.09 7.62
CA TYR A 132 -11.29 -15.42 6.39
C TYR A 132 -11.78 -16.44 5.36
N HIS A 133 -12.89 -17.08 5.67
CA HIS A 133 -13.53 -18.09 4.85
C HIS A 133 -15.07 -18.04 5.04
N PRO A 134 -15.91 -18.44 4.05
CA PRO A 134 -17.38 -18.42 4.18
C PRO A 134 -17.93 -19.14 5.41
N GLN A 135 -17.26 -20.20 5.88
CA GLN A 135 -17.60 -20.91 7.13
C GLN A 135 -16.81 -20.41 8.34
N GLY A 136 -15.85 -19.50 8.14
CA GLY A 136 -15.05 -18.89 9.20
C GLY A 136 -15.78 -17.75 9.90
N TYR A 137 -15.14 -17.19 10.94
CA TYR A 137 -15.70 -16.09 11.73
C TYR A 137 -15.98 -14.84 10.88
N ASN A 138 -15.07 -14.50 9.91
CA ASN A 138 -15.17 -13.31 9.07
C ASN A 138 -16.08 -13.50 7.83
N ARG A 139 -16.60 -14.70 7.58
CA ARG A 139 -17.60 -15.00 6.54
C ARG A 139 -17.16 -14.81 5.09
N TYR A 140 -16.07 -14.11 4.82
CA TYR A 140 -15.56 -13.79 3.48
C TYR A 140 -14.09 -14.19 3.39
N PHE A 141 -13.63 -14.56 2.20
CA PHE A 141 -12.20 -14.60 1.90
C PHE A 141 -11.61 -13.21 2.04
N PHE A 142 -10.32 -13.13 2.36
CA PHE A 142 -9.67 -11.82 2.58
C PHE A 142 -9.76 -10.92 1.34
N ASP A 143 -9.73 -11.49 0.16
CA ASP A 143 -9.83 -10.76 -1.12
C ASP A 143 -11.09 -9.89 -1.23
N ALA A 144 -12.16 -10.25 -0.50
CA ALA A 144 -13.38 -9.43 -0.46
C ALA A 144 -13.17 -8.05 0.20
N PHE A 145 -12.05 -7.83 0.89
CA PHE A 145 -11.69 -6.57 1.53
C PHE A 145 -10.68 -5.75 0.71
N LEU A 146 -10.17 -6.29 -0.41
CA LEU A 146 -9.23 -5.60 -1.29
C LEU A 146 -9.87 -4.60 -2.28
N PRO A 147 -11.13 -4.76 -2.73
CA PRO A 147 -11.72 -3.90 -3.76
C PRO A 147 -11.57 -2.38 -3.53
N PRO A 148 -11.62 -1.82 -2.30
CA PRO A 148 -11.39 -0.39 -2.10
C PRO A 148 -9.98 0.06 -2.50
N TYR A 149 -8.96 -0.77 -2.29
CA TYR A 149 -7.57 -0.49 -2.66
C TYR A 149 -7.34 -0.65 -4.17
N GLU A 150 -7.83 -1.75 -4.71
CA GLU A 150 -7.78 -2.04 -6.16
C GLU A 150 -8.48 -0.96 -6.97
N GLN A 151 -9.70 -0.57 -6.55
CA GLN A 151 -10.47 0.45 -7.23
C GLN A 151 -9.83 1.84 -7.12
N THR A 152 -9.18 2.15 -5.97
CA THR A 152 -8.41 3.39 -5.81
C THR A 152 -7.22 3.40 -6.76
N ALA A 153 -6.48 2.30 -6.86
CA ALA A 153 -5.38 2.17 -7.82
C ALA A 153 -5.87 2.36 -9.25
N ALA A 154 -6.93 1.65 -9.65
CA ALA A 154 -7.51 1.72 -10.98
C ALA A 154 -7.98 3.13 -11.34
N LEU A 155 -8.68 3.81 -10.42
CA LEU A 155 -9.18 5.17 -10.66
C LEU A 155 -8.04 6.18 -10.86
N CYS A 156 -6.92 5.99 -10.15
CA CYS A 156 -5.73 6.84 -10.26
C CYS A 156 -4.74 6.41 -11.36
N GLY A 157 -5.07 5.36 -12.12
CA GLY A 157 -4.19 4.85 -13.19
C GLY A 157 -2.94 4.13 -12.67
N MET A 158 -2.96 3.68 -11.43
CA MET A 158 -1.89 2.88 -10.82
C MET A 158 -2.11 1.38 -11.03
N ARG A 159 -1.02 0.60 -11.00
CA ARG A 159 -1.09 -0.85 -10.94
C ARG A 159 -1.15 -1.26 -9.45
N PHE A 160 -2.14 -2.08 -9.09
CA PHE A 160 -2.21 -2.68 -7.76
C PHE A 160 -1.37 -3.95 -7.72
N LEU A 161 -0.43 -4.01 -6.77
CA LEU A 161 0.45 -5.18 -6.62
C LEU A 161 -0.15 -6.19 -5.65
N PRO A 162 0.18 -7.50 -5.79
CA PRO A 162 -0.23 -8.52 -4.84
C PRO A 162 0.12 -8.11 -3.40
N PRO A 163 -0.84 -8.09 -2.47
CA PRO A 163 -0.60 -7.57 -1.13
C PRO A 163 0.33 -8.47 -0.32
N LEU A 164 1.10 -7.88 0.58
CA LEU A 164 1.87 -8.61 1.60
C LEU A 164 1.07 -8.59 2.92
N LEU A 165 0.58 -9.76 3.33
CA LEU A 165 -0.33 -9.89 4.47
C LEU A 165 0.30 -10.72 5.59
N LEU A 166 0.12 -10.30 6.84
CA LEU A 166 0.39 -11.09 8.03
C LEU A 166 -0.90 -11.24 8.83
N HIS A 167 -1.48 -12.42 8.75
CA HIS A 167 -2.68 -12.76 9.51
C HIS A 167 -2.36 -13.13 10.95
N GLY A 168 -3.33 -12.98 11.86
CA GLY A 168 -3.19 -13.41 13.25
C GLY A 168 -2.14 -12.64 14.06
N ALA A 169 -2.02 -11.33 13.88
CA ALA A 169 -0.99 -10.50 14.49
C ALA A 169 -0.82 -10.68 16.02
N HIS A 170 -1.89 -11.08 16.72
CA HIS A 170 -1.86 -11.31 18.17
C HIS A 170 -1.21 -12.64 18.55
N SER A 171 -1.26 -13.65 17.69
CA SER A 171 -0.72 -15.00 17.92
C SER A 171 0.69 -15.23 17.35
N GLN A 172 1.15 -14.34 16.47
CA GLN A 172 2.47 -14.46 15.86
C GLN A 172 3.60 -14.38 16.88
N THR A 173 4.59 -15.24 16.73
CA THR A 173 5.82 -15.22 17.51
C THR A 173 6.74 -14.06 17.10
N PRO A 174 7.71 -13.63 17.93
CA PRO A 174 8.69 -12.64 17.54
C PRO A 174 9.48 -13.04 16.28
N ASP A 175 9.80 -14.30 16.11
CA ASP A 175 10.59 -14.82 14.97
C ASP A 175 9.77 -14.76 13.67
N GLU A 176 8.49 -15.13 13.71
CA GLU A 176 7.59 -15.00 12.56
C GLU A 176 7.40 -13.54 12.13
N ILE A 177 7.25 -12.63 13.09
CA ILE A 177 7.17 -11.19 12.81
C ILE A 177 8.49 -10.69 12.20
N ALA A 178 9.64 -11.12 12.73
CA ALA A 178 10.94 -10.74 12.21
C ALA A 178 11.15 -11.24 10.78
N ALA A 179 10.84 -12.51 10.51
CA ALA A 179 10.92 -13.07 9.17
C ALA A 179 10.03 -12.33 8.15
N HIS A 180 8.81 -11.99 8.55
CA HIS A 180 7.91 -11.22 7.70
C HIS A 180 8.43 -9.78 7.43
N ALA A 181 9.02 -9.15 8.44
CA ALA A 181 9.65 -7.83 8.30
C ALA A 181 10.89 -7.88 7.39
N GLU A 182 11.66 -8.97 7.41
CA GLU A 182 12.77 -9.19 6.46
C GLU A 182 12.27 -9.34 5.03
N ILE A 183 11.22 -10.13 4.79
CA ILE A 183 10.58 -10.24 3.47
C ILE A 183 10.17 -8.85 2.98
N PHE A 184 9.51 -8.06 3.80
CA PHE A 184 9.11 -6.72 3.45
C PHE A 184 10.31 -5.83 3.09
N ARG A 185 11.35 -5.82 3.92
CA ARG A 185 12.58 -5.06 3.66
C ARG A 185 13.23 -5.46 2.34
N ASP A 186 13.38 -6.75 2.10
CA ASP A 186 14.03 -7.28 0.89
C ASP A 186 13.22 -6.95 -0.38
N ARG A 187 11.89 -6.93 -0.28
CA ARG A 187 11.02 -6.45 -1.34
C ARG A 187 11.24 -4.95 -1.63
N LEU A 188 11.34 -4.11 -0.61
CA LEU A 188 11.65 -2.68 -0.81
C LEU A 188 13.00 -2.49 -1.50
N LEU A 189 14.03 -3.26 -1.11
CA LEU A 189 15.38 -3.16 -1.66
C LEU A 189 15.50 -3.71 -3.08
N SER A 190 14.69 -4.71 -3.44
CA SER A 190 14.71 -5.34 -4.75
C SER A 190 13.75 -4.73 -5.77
N TYR A 191 12.91 -3.76 -5.37
CA TYR A 191 12.00 -3.12 -6.31
C TYR A 191 12.78 -2.33 -7.39
N PRO A 192 12.44 -2.45 -8.68
CA PRO A 192 11.29 -3.15 -9.29
C PRO A 192 11.62 -4.57 -9.81
N GLN A 193 12.71 -5.22 -9.38
CA GLN A 193 13.14 -6.52 -9.89
C GLN A 193 12.34 -7.70 -9.31
N TRP A 194 11.04 -7.54 -9.08
CA TRP A 194 10.17 -8.62 -8.66
C TRP A 194 9.70 -9.42 -9.89
N SER A 195 9.89 -10.74 -9.88
CA SER A 195 9.56 -11.61 -11.01
C SER A 195 8.08 -11.52 -11.41
N GLU A 196 7.19 -11.37 -10.43
CA GLU A 196 5.76 -11.26 -10.65
C GLU A 196 5.34 -9.96 -11.36
N LEU A 197 6.17 -8.90 -11.36
CA LEU A 197 5.83 -7.65 -12.04
C LEU A 197 5.85 -7.79 -13.58
N GLU A 198 6.56 -8.79 -14.10
CA GLU A 198 6.59 -9.09 -15.52
C GLU A 198 5.28 -9.71 -16.01
N GLU A 199 4.57 -10.42 -15.12
CA GLU A 199 3.31 -11.10 -15.40
C GLU A 199 2.09 -10.21 -15.16
N LEU A 200 2.25 -9.12 -14.40
CA LEU A 200 1.17 -8.20 -14.08
C LEU A 200 0.93 -7.23 -15.24
N ASP A 201 -0.31 -7.16 -15.70
CA ASP A 201 -0.73 -6.18 -16.68
C ASP A 201 -0.40 -4.75 -16.23
N ALA A 202 0.20 -3.97 -17.15
CA ALA A 202 0.43 -2.55 -16.92
C ALA A 202 -0.87 -1.72 -16.85
N CYS A 203 -2.00 -2.35 -17.16
CA CYS A 203 -3.30 -1.70 -17.22
C CYS A 203 -4.10 -1.94 -15.93
N PRO A 204 -4.61 -0.88 -15.30
CA PRO A 204 -5.49 -0.99 -14.14
C PRO A 204 -6.89 -1.56 -14.46
N GLN A 205 -7.11 -2.08 -15.65
CA GLN A 205 -8.32 -2.86 -15.98
C GLN A 205 -8.28 -4.26 -15.35
N CYS A 206 -7.73 -4.41 -14.14
CA CYS A 206 -8.05 -5.52 -13.28
C CYS A 206 -9.54 -5.42 -12.95
N THR A 207 -10.35 -5.76 -13.95
CA THR A 207 -11.75 -6.00 -13.76
C THR A 207 -11.85 -7.23 -12.89
N VAL A 208 -12.31 -7.05 -11.66
CA VAL A 208 -13.00 -8.17 -10.99
C VAL A 208 -13.97 -8.72 -12.02
N PRO A 209 -13.84 -9.98 -12.45
CA PRO A 209 -14.71 -10.56 -13.46
C PRO A 209 -16.16 -10.23 -13.12
N ALA A 210 -16.95 -9.84 -14.12
CA ALA A 210 -18.33 -9.36 -13.89
C ALA A 210 -19.22 -10.43 -13.22
N ASP A 211 -18.83 -11.69 -13.31
CA ASP A 211 -19.43 -12.87 -12.67
C ASP A 211 -19.05 -13.03 -11.19
N GLU A 212 -17.94 -12.43 -10.72
CA GLU A 212 -17.53 -12.44 -9.31
C GLU A 212 -18.10 -11.26 -8.51
N ARG A 213 -18.72 -10.30 -9.17
CA ARG A 213 -19.41 -9.21 -8.47
C ARG A 213 -20.70 -9.73 -7.82
N PRO A 214 -20.94 -9.40 -6.53
CA PRO A 214 -22.25 -9.67 -5.94
C PRO A 214 -23.32 -9.06 -6.84
N ARG A 215 -24.19 -9.88 -7.42
CA ARG A 215 -25.34 -9.37 -8.17
C ARG A 215 -26.18 -8.58 -7.17
N GLN A 216 -26.41 -7.30 -7.44
CA GLN A 216 -27.43 -6.54 -6.72
C GLN A 216 -28.72 -7.33 -6.84
N GLY A 217 -29.30 -7.66 -5.70
CA GLY A 217 -30.32 -8.67 -5.57
C GLY A 217 -31.48 -8.57 -6.57
N ALA A 218 -31.92 -9.75 -6.96
CA ALA A 218 -33.27 -9.96 -7.47
C ALA A 218 -34.28 -9.76 -6.34
#